data_1d7c1a7dabc815360c137bf2a1168b39
#
_entry.id   1d7c1a7dabc815360c137bf2a1168b39
#
_cell.length_a   1.000
_cell.length_b   1.000
_cell.length_c   1.000
_cell.angle_alpha   90.00
_cell.angle_beta   90.00
_cell.angle_gamma   90.00
#
_symmetry.space_group_name_H-M   'P 1'
#
loop_
_entity.id
_entity.type
_entity.pdbx_description
1 polymer ?
#
loop_
_entity_poly.entity_id
_entity_poly.type
_entity_poly.pdbx_seq_one_letter_code
_entity_poly.pdbx_strand_id
1 'polypeptide(L)'
;MTLSALIIDATLWGSVLVLGFIAFRRGRVVAVSAAREGAMDFINIVPRIALGVIGSGYIAAVIPPEVITGWLGPDSGWLGVLTAVIAGGLTPGGPVVGFSIGAVALKVGGGTPQVIAYVVAWALFAFQRLILWEIPFMPAKFVWFRAAVSVPFPFLAAALAMAIGKP
;
A
#
# COMPACT_ATOMS: atom_id res chain seq x y z
N MET A 1 -5.25 -1.72 -24.01
CA MET A 1 -4.09 -1.70 -23.10
C MET A 1 -3.33 -0.40 -23.34
N THR A 2 -3.01 0.35 -22.33
CA THR A 2 -2.22 1.58 -22.46
C THR A 2 -0.75 1.22 -22.69
N LEU A 3 -0.01 2.07 -23.42
CA LEU A 3 1.43 1.88 -23.68
C LEU A 3 2.22 1.65 -22.40
N SER A 4 1.86 2.34 -21.32
CA SER A 4 2.47 2.17 -19.99
C SER A 4 2.26 0.76 -19.41
N ALA A 5 1.09 0.17 -19.59
CA ALA A 5 0.84 -1.20 -19.13
C ALA A 5 1.71 -2.21 -19.90
N LEU A 6 1.83 -2.05 -21.21
CA LEU A 6 2.69 -2.90 -22.04
C LEU A 6 4.17 -2.83 -21.63
N ILE A 7 4.67 -1.62 -21.32
CA ILE A 7 6.06 -1.43 -20.87
C ILE A 7 6.26 -2.13 -19.51
N ILE A 8 5.33 -1.97 -18.58
CA ILE A 8 5.40 -2.61 -17.25
C ILE A 8 5.41 -4.13 -17.40
N ASP A 9 4.48 -4.69 -18.18
CA ASP A 9 4.39 -6.14 -18.40
C ASP A 9 5.65 -6.68 -19.08
N ALA A 10 6.15 -6.01 -20.12
CA ALA A 10 7.37 -6.40 -20.81
C ALA A 10 8.59 -6.37 -19.87
N THR A 11 8.68 -5.36 -18.99
CA THR A 11 9.77 -5.25 -18.02
C THR A 11 9.71 -6.36 -16.98
N LEU A 12 8.51 -6.67 -16.47
CA LEU A 12 8.31 -7.74 -15.49
C LEU A 12 8.65 -9.12 -16.09
N TRP A 13 8.11 -9.44 -17.24
CA TRP A 13 8.39 -10.71 -17.91
C TRP A 13 9.86 -10.81 -18.34
N GLY A 14 10.44 -9.71 -18.86
CA GLY A 14 11.86 -9.65 -19.19
C GLY A 14 12.74 -9.93 -17.96
N SER A 15 12.42 -9.34 -16.81
CA SER A 15 13.14 -9.59 -15.56
C SER A 15 13.04 -11.05 -15.11
N VAL A 16 11.85 -11.65 -15.20
CA VAL A 16 11.65 -13.08 -14.87
C VAL A 16 12.48 -13.98 -15.77
N LEU A 17 12.50 -13.73 -17.08
CA LEU A 17 13.30 -14.51 -18.03
C LEU A 17 14.80 -14.39 -17.77
N VAL A 18 15.29 -13.17 -17.52
CA VAL A 18 16.71 -12.94 -17.22
C VAL A 18 17.13 -13.63 -15.92
N LEU A 19 16.34 -13.45 -14.85
CA LEU A 19 16.63 -14.08 -13.55
C LEU A 19 16.51 -15.61 -13.64
N GLY A 20 15.51 -16.12 -14.37
CA GLY A 20 15.36 -17.56 -14.63
C GLY A 20 16.56 -18.13 -15.40
N PHE A 21 17.04 -17.43 -16.42
CA PHE A 21 18.24 -17.81 -17.16
C PHE A 21 19.49 -17.81 -16.28
N ILE A 22 19.67 -16.80 -15.44
CA ILE A 22 20.80 -16.73 -14.49
C ILE A 22 20.73 -17.89 -13.49
N ALA A 23 19.55 -18.18 -12.94
CA ALA A 23 19.36 -19.32 -12.03
C ALA A 23 19.70 -20.65 -12.72
N PHE A 24 19.27 -20.84 -13.96
CA PHE A 24 19.59 -22.03 -14.73
C PHE A 24 21.09 -22.18 -15.02
N ARG A 25 21.77 -21.06 -15.32
CA ARG A 25 23.23 -21.02 -15.49
C ARG A 25 24.00 -21.33 -14.21
N ARG A 26 23.43 -21.04 -13.04
CA ARG A 26 24.04 -21.36 -11.72
C ARG A 26 23.85 -22.81 -11.30
N GLY A 27 23.05 -23.57 -12.04
CA GLY A 27 22.85 -25.00 -11.84
C GLY A 27 21.39 -25.39 -11.64
N ARG A 28 21.06 -26.62 -12.04
CA ARG A 28 19.70 -27.14 -11.99
C ARG A 28 19.08 -27.12 -10.59
N VAL A 29 19.88 -27.34 -9.56
CA VAL A 29 19.42 -27.31 -8.16
C VAL A 29 18.96 -25.91 -7.78
N VAL A 30 19.72 -24.87 -8.15
CA VAL A 30 19.35 -23.45 -7.88
C VAL A 30 18.10 -23.06 -8.65
N ALA A 31 17.97 -23.47 -9.90
CA ALA A 31 16.79 -23.17 -10.70
C ALA A 31 15.51 -23.84 -10.14
N VAL A 32 15.61 -25.09 -9.70
CA VAL A 32 14.48 -25.82 -9.12
C VAL A 32 14.08 -25.26 -7.76
N SER A 33 15.05 -24.92 -6.88
CA SER A 33 14.75 -24.31 -5.59
C SER A 33 14.10 -22.94 -5.76
N ALA A 34 14.64 -22.09 -6.64
CA ALA A 34 14.06 -20.77 -6.92
C ALA A 34 12.62 -20.88 -7.48
N ALA A 35 12.37 -21.80 -8.40
CA ALA A 35 11.03 -22.04 -8.93
C ALA A 35 10.06 -22.56 -7.85
N ARG A 36 10.54 -23.47 -6.97
CA ARG A 36 9.72 -23.99 -5.87
C ARG A 36 9.41 -22.93 -4.82
N GLU A 37 10.38 -22.14 -4.44
CA GLU A 37 10.20 -21.03 -3.49
C GLU A 37 9.24 -19.99 -4.04
N GLY A 38 9.41 -19.57 -5.31
CA GLY A 38 8.49 -18.64 -5.96
C GLY A 38 7.06 -19.19 -6.08
N ALA A 39 6.89 -20.47 -6.41
CA ALA A 39 5.58 -21.11 -6.44
C ALA A 39 4.94 -21.18 -5.04
N MET A 40 5.72 -21.49 -4.01
CA MET A 40 5.23 -21.52 -2.62
C MET A 40 4.83 -20.14 -2.13
N ASP A 41 5.64 -19.12 -2.43
CA ASP A 41 5.32 -17.73 -2.10
C ASP A 41 4.04 -17.28 -2.81
N PHE A 42 3.87 -17.64 -4.09
CA PHE A 42 2.65 -17.35 -4.84
C PHE A 42 1.42 -18.00 -4.18
N ILE A 43 1.49 -19.29 -3.85
CA ILE A 43 0.38 -20.01 -3.17
C ILE A 43 0.06 -19.38 -1.81
N ASN A 44 1.05 -18.91 -1.06
CA ASN A 44 0.86 -18.25 0.24
C ASN A 44 0.31 -16.82 0.12
N ILE A 45 0.63 -16.11 -0.97
CA ILE A 45 0.20 -14.73 -1.20
C ILE A 45 -1.24 -14.68 -1.72
N VAL A 46 -1.64 -15.60 -2.61
CA VAL A 46 -2.98 -15.62 -3.24
C VAL A 46 -4.13 -15.58 -2.22
N PRO A 47 -4.16 -16.43 -1.16
CA PRO A 47 -5.21 -16.36 -0.14
C PRO A 47 -5.23 -15.03 0.60
N ARG A 48 -4.05 -14.44 0.88
CA ARG A 48 -3.94 -13.14 1.56
C ARG A 48 -4.50 -12.02 0.69
N ILE A 49 -4.22 -12.05 -0.62
CA ILE A 49 -4.79 -11.12 -1.58
C ILE A 49 -6.31 -11.27 -1.64
N ALA A 50 -6.81 -12.50 -1.77
CA ALA A 50 -8.24 -12.78 -1.82
C ALA A 50 -8.95 -12.28 -0.57
N LEU A 51 -8.42 -12.58 0.63
CA LEU A 51 -8.97 -12.08 1.89
C LEU A 51 -8.92 -10.55 1.99
N GLY A 52 -7.85 -9.92 1.51
CA GLY A 52 -7.73 -8.45 1.48
C GLY A 52 -8.77 -7.82 0.57
N VAL A 53 -8.97 -8.35 -0.63
CA VAL A 53 -9.96 -7.86 -1.60
C VAL A 53 -11.39 -8.08 -1.10
N ILE A 54 -11.70 -9.27 -0.62
CA ILE A 54 -13.02 -9.59 -0.06
C ILE A 54 -13.28 -8.74 1.18
N GLY A 55 -12.33 -8.67 2.12
CA GLY A 55 -12.45 -7.86 3.33
C GLY A 55 -12.63 -6.38 3.05
N SER A 56 -11.90 -5.80 2.09
CA SER A 56 -12.08 -4.40 1.69
C SER A 56 -13.44 -4.16 1.04
N GLY A 57 -13.96 -5.12 0.27
CA GLY A 57 -15.32 -5.07 -0.27
C GLY A 57 -16.40 -5.05 0.82
N TYR A 58 -16.24 -5.86 1.86
CA TYR A 58 -17.13 -5.86 3.02
C TYR A 58 -17.05 -4.55 3.81
N ILE A 59 -15.84 -4.02 4.05
CA ILE A 59 -15.65 -2.73 4.71
C ILE A 59 -16.36 -1.63 3.92
N ALA A 60 -16.23 -1.64 2.59
CA ALA A 60 -16.92 -0.69 1.72
C ALA A 60 -18.45 -0.78 1.81
N ALA A 61 -18.97 -1.99 1.99
CA ALA A 61 -20.43 -2.20 2.09
C ALA A 61 -21.01 -1.83 3.46
N VAL A 62 -20.18 -1.90 4.52
CA VAL A 62 -20.61 -1.64 5.91
C VAL A 62 -20.46 -0.15 6.28
N ILE A 63 -19.47 0.54 5.74
CA ILE A 63 -19.26 1.96 6.03
C ILE A 63 -20.18 2.79 5.13
N PRO A 64 -21.13 3.57 5.70
CA PRO A 64 -21.96 4.45 4.90
C PRO A 64 -21.10 5.44 4.11
N PRO A 65 -21.39 5.68 2.82
CA PRO A 65 -20.64 6.64 2.00
C PRO A 65 -20.59 8.04 2.63
N GLU A 66 -21.62 8.43 3.37
CA GLU A 66 -21.73 9.72 4.05
C GLU A 66 -20.65 9.91 5.12
N VAL A 67 -20.25 8.82 5.79
CA VAL A 67 -19.15 8.86 6.77
C VAL A 67 -17.85 9.13 6.07
N ILE A 68 -17.58 8.45 4.95
CA ILE A 68 -16.34 8.64 4.18
C ILE A 68 -16.33 10.03 3.54
N THR A 69 -17.42 10.48 2.91
CA THR A 69 -17.49 11.80 2.30
C THR A 69 -17.42 12.92 3.33
N GLY A 70 -18.01 12.74 4.51
CA GLY A 70 -17.95 13.72 5.59
C GLY A 70 -16.55 13.92 6.19
N TRP A 71 -15.80 12.82 6.39
CA TRP A 71 -14.49 12.85 7.05
C TRP A 71 -13.31 12.87 6.08
N LEU A 72 -13.45 12.24 4.92
CA LEU A 72 -12.39 12.05 3.92
C LEU A 72 -12.80 12.60 2.54
N GLY A 73 -13.92 13.29 2.43
CA GLY A 73 -14.40 13.88 1.18
C GLY A 73 -13.52 15.04 0.69
N PRO A 74 -13.70 15.46 -0.57
CA PRO A 74 -12.94 16.58 -1.15
C PRO A 74 -13.07 17.88 -0.34
N ASP A 75 -14.25 18.11 0.24
CA ASP A 75 -14.56 19.34 1.00
C ASP A 75 -14.05 19.31 2.45
N SER A 76 -13.53 18.16 2.92
CA SER A 76 -13.01 18.00 4.29
C SER A 76 -11.70 18.77 4.54
N GLY A 77 -11.05 19.24 3.48
CA GLY A 77 -9.84 20.05 3.56
C GLY A 77 -8.71 19.38 4.35
N TRP A 78 -8.01 20.16 5.18
CA TRP A 78 -6.90 19.69 6.00
C TRP A 78 -7.32 18.80 7.18
N LEU A 79 -8.55 18.96 7.68
CA LEU A 79 -9.10 18.05 8.71
C LEU A 79 -9.26 16.64 8.13
N GLY A 80 -9.72 16.53 6.89
CA GLY A 80 -9.78 15.26 6.20
C GLY A 80 -8.41 14.63 5.95
N VAL A 81 -7.40 15.44 5.65
CA VAL A 81 -6.01 14.95 5.54
C VAL A 81 -5.51 14.43 6.89
N LEU A 82 -5.75 15.14 7.99
CA LEU A 82 -5.35 14.71 9.33
C LEU A 82 -6.04 13.39 9.72
N THR A 83 -7.34 13.27 9.50
CA THR A 83 -8.09 12.01 9.76
C THR A 83 -7.59 10.87 8.91
N ALA A 84 -7.27 11.12 7.64
CA ALA A 84 -6.67 10.15 6.73
C ALA A 84 -5.30 9.67 7.21
N VAL A 85 -4.44 10.57 7.70
CA VAL A 85 -3.12 10.24 8.25
C VAL A 85 -3.25 9.36 9.49
N ILE A 86 -4.15 9.69 10.41
CA ILE A 86 -4.41 8.88 11.60
C ILE A 86 -4.95 7.50 11.20
N ALA A 87 -5.94 7.45 10.31
CA ALA A 87 -6.51 6.21 9.83
C ALA A 87 -5.46 5.32 9.15
N GLY A 88 -4.60 5.91 8.30
CA GLY A 88 -3.50 5.20 7.66
C GLY A 88 -2.51 4.62 8.66
N GLY A 89 -2.09 5.41 9.65
CA GLY A 89 -1.20 4.96 10.72
C GLY A 89 -1.78 3.81 11.56
N LEU A 90 -3.08 3.80 11.77
CA LEU A 90 -3.78 2.78 12.56
C LEU A 90 -4.21 1.56 11.73
N THR A 91 -4.24 1.64 10.41
CA THR A 91 -4.69 0.53 9.55
C THR A 91 -3.71 -0.64 9.63
N PRO A 92 -4.14 -1.81 10.14
CA PRO A 92 -3.32 -3.01 10.12
C PRO A 92 -3.35 -3.67 8.75
N GLY A 93 -2.32 -4.46 8.46
CA GLY A 93 -2.27 -5.31 7.28
C GLY A 93 -1.21 -4.93 6.26
N GLY A 94 -1.06 -5.81 5.27
CA GLY A 94 -0.08 -5.65 4.20
C GLY A 94 -0.56 -4.75 3.06
N PRO A 95 0.25 -4.65 1.97
CA PRO A 95 -0.02 -3.76 0.83
C PRO A 95 -1.40 -3.94 0.21
N VAL A 96 -1.87 -5.18 0.13
CA VAL A 96 -3.18 -5.49 -0.42
C VAL A 96 -4.30 -4.83 0.38
N VAL A 97 -4.23 -4.84 1.72
CA VAL A 97 -5.24 -4.25 2.60
C VAL A 97 -5.20 -2.72 2.50
N GLY A 98 -4.02 -2.12 2.67
CA GLY A 98 -3.87 -0.67 2.66
C GLY A 98 -4.32 -0.03 1.34
N PHE A 99 -3.87 -0.57 0.21
CA PHE A 99 -4.28 -0.07 -1.11
C PHE A 99 -5.76 -0.35 -1.43
N SER A 100 -6.30 -1.50 -1.01
CA SER A 100 -7.72 -1.81 -1.23
C SER A 100 -8.63 -0.85 -0.48
N ILE A 101 -8.31 -0.52 0.78
CA ILE A 101 -9.07 0.46 1.57
C ILE A 101 -9.00 1.85 0.90
N GLY A 102 -7.81 2.27 0.47
CA GLY A 102 -7.66 3.53 -0.27
C GLY A 102 -8.46 3.57 -1.56
N ALA A 103 -8.44 2.50 -2.36
CA ALA A 103 -9.20 2.39 -3.59
C ALA A 103 -10.72 2.42 -3.35
N VAL A 104 -11.17 1.76 -2.28
CA VAL A 104 -12.58 1.81 -1.86
C VAL A 104 -12.97 3.21 -1.43
N ALA A 105 -12.16 3.88 -0.60
CA ALA A 105 -12.41 5.24 -0.16
C ALA A 105 -12.61 6.20 -1.36
N LEU A 106 -11.78 6.08 -2.41
CA LEU A 106 -11.95 6.84 -3.65
C LEU A 106 -13.28 6.53 -4.35
N LYS A 107 -13.66 5.24 -4.43
CA LYS A 107 -14.90 4.82 -5.12
C LYS A 107 -16.18 5.35 -4.44
N VAL A 108 -16.15 5.51 -3.12
CA VAL A 108 -17.30 6.00 -2.35
C VAL A 108 -17.26 7.51 -2.11
N GLY A 109 -16.40 8.25 -2.81
CA GLY A 109 -16.38 9.71 -2.79
C GLY A 109 -15.34 10.35 -1.87
N GLY A 110 -14.35 9.58 -1.42
CA GLY A 110 -13.18 10.13 -0.72
C GLY A 110 -12.36 11.04 -1.63
N GLY A 111 -11.85 12.13 -1.08
CA GLY A 111 -11.01 13.07 -1.81
C GLY A 111 -9.63 12.49 -2.12
N THR A 112 -9.14 12.72 -3.34
CA THR A 112 -7.83 12.22 -3.78
C THR A 112 -6.68 12.61 -2.85
N PRO A 113 -6.56 13.89 -2.40
CA PRO A 113 -5.50 14.28 -1.46
C PRO A 113 -5.57 13.52 -0.12
N GLN A 114 -6.78 13.31 0.41
CA GLN A 114 -7.01 12.59 1.66
C GLN A 114 -6.60 11.12 1.52
N VAL A 115 -6.99 10.47 0.42
CA VAL A 115 -6.62 9.07 0.18
C VAL A 115 -5.12 8.91 -0.07
N ILE A 116 -4.47 9.85 -0.76
CA ILE A 116 -3.01 9.85 -0.91
C ILE A 116 -2.34 9.97 0.47
N ALA A 117 -2.81 10.90 1.33
CA ALA A 117 -2.29 11.02 2.69
C ALA A 117 -2.45 9.74 3.51
N TYR A 118 -3.61 9.08 3.42
CA TYR A 118 -3.87 7.79 4.05
C TYR A 118 -2.86 6.73 3.60
N VAL A 119 -2.67 6.55 2.30
CA VAL A 119 -1.77 5.54 1.74
C VAL A 119 -0.32 5.82 2.13
N VAL A 120 0.12 7.07 2.08
CA VAL A 120 1.49 7.46 2.46
C VAL A 120 1.72 7.25 3.95
N ALA A 121 0.78 7.64 4.82
CA ALA A 121 0.86 7.40 6.27
C ALA A 121 0.93 5.91 6.59
N TRP A 122 0.02 5.12 6.01
CA TRP A 122 0.03 3.67 6.13
C TRP A 122 1.36 3.07 5.66
N ALA A 123 1.89 3.51 4.53
CA ALA A 123 3.15 3.01 3.98
C ALA A 123 4.38 3.38 4.83
N LEU A 124 4.38 4.51 5.50
CA LEU A 124 5.53 4.99 6.26
C LEU A 124 5.53 4.55 7.73
N PHE A 125 4.38 4.59 8.42
CA PHE A 125 4.34 4.39 9.87
C PHE A 125 3.09 3.64 10.37
N ALA A 126 2.57 2.66 9.60
CA ALA A 126 1.53 1.79 10.13
C ALA A 126 1.96 1.17 11.46
N PHE A 127 1.20 1.45 12.55
CA PHE A 127 1.53 1.10 13.92
C PHE A 127 1.80 -0.40 14.11
N GLN A 128 1.01 -1.24 13.49
CA GLN A 128 1.21 -2.69 13.49
C GLN A 128 2.60 -3.08 12.95
N ARG A 129 3.05 -2.44 11.86
CA ARG A 129 4.36 -2.73 11.26
C ARG A 129 5.50 -2.26 12.15
N LEU A 130 5.37 -1.08 12.78
CA LEU A 130 6.37 -0.59 13.72
C LEU A 130 6.59 -1.58 14.87
N ILE A 131 5.50 -2.07 15.47
CA ILE A 131 5.59 -2.95 16.65
C ILE A 131 6.00 -4.37 16.27
N LEU A 132 5.37 -4.97 15.24
CA LEU A 132 5.56 -6.39 14.96
C LEU A 132 6.81 -6.69 14.13
N TRP A 133 7.27 -5.72 13.33
CA TRP A 133 8.35 -5.96 12.39
C TRP A 133 9.58 -5.10 12.62
N GLU A 134 9.42 -3.84 13.04
CA GLU A 134 10.58 -2.95 13.13
C GLU A 134 11.22 -3.01 14.52
N ILE A 135 10.44 -2.91 15.60
CA ILE A 135 10.97 -2.93 16.97
C ILE A 135 11.73 -4.23 17.30
N PRO A 136 11.30 -5.45 16.86
CA PRO A 136 12.06 -6.66 17.12
C PRO A 136 13.44 -6.72 16.44
N PHE A 137 13.63 -5.99 15.32
CA PHE A 137 14.85 -6.04 14.53
C PHE A 137 15.74 -4.80 14.67
N MET A 138 15.20 -3.71 15.18
CA MET A 138 15.90 -2.43 15.29
C MET A 138 15.68 -1.79 16.67
N PRO A 139 16.66 -0.98 17.16
CA PRO A 139 16.47 -0.25 18.41
C PRO A 139 15.20 0.61 18.37
N ALA A 140 14.33 0.47 19.39
CA ALA A 140 13.05 1.17 19.45
C ALA A 140 13.21 2.71 19.29
N LYS A 141 14.28 3.28 19.83
CA LYS A 141 14.61 4.72 19.67
C LYS A 141 14.74 5.11 18.20
N PHE A 142 15.38 4.28 17.40
CA PHE A 142 15.54 4.52 15.97
C PHE A 142 14.20 4.42 15.23
N VAL A 143 13.39 3.39 15.56
CA VAL A 143 12.07 3.19 14.96
C VAL A 143 11.16 4.39 15.20
N TRP A 144 11.07 4.86 16.45
CA TRP A 144 10.26 6.03 16.79
C TRP A 144 10.78 7.33 16.17
N PHE A 145 12.10 7.50 16.14
CA PHE A 145 12.71 8.65 15.46
C PHE A 145 12.38 8.66 13.95
N ARG A 146 12.53 7.53 13.29
CA ARG A 146 12.17 7.39 11.88
C ARG A 146 10.69 7.66 11.64
N ALA A 147 9.81 7.12 12.48
CA ALA A 147 8.37 7.35 12.39
C ALA A 147 8.05 8.84 12.54
N ALA A 148 8.62 9.52 13.54
CA ALA A 148 8.42 10.94 13.77
C ALA A 148 8.89 11.81 12.59
N VAL A 149 10.07 11.53 12.04
CA VAL A 149 10.59 12.22 10.84
C VAL A 149 9.71 11.97 9.61
N SER A 150 8.99 10.84 9.58
CA SER A 150 8.10 10.49 8.48
C SER A 150 6.74 11.19 8.52
N VAL A 151 6.32 11.74 9.67
CA VAL A 151 4.99 12.38 9.86
C VAL A 151 4.70 13.51 8.85
N PRO A 152 5.62 14.38 8.46
CA PRO A 152 5.34 15.44 7.50
C PRO A 152 5.00 14.96 6.08
N PHE A 153 5.49 13.77 5.68
CA PHE A 153 5.38 13.33 4.28
C PHE A 153 3.94 13.09 3.79
N PRO A 154 3.03 12.50 4.56
CA PRO A 154 1.62 12.39 4.14
C PRO A 154 0.97 13.75 3.86
N PHE A 155 1.28 14.77 4.69
CA PHE A 155 0.77 16.13 4.51
C PHE A 155 1.36 16.80 3.28
N LEU A 156 2.66 16.62 3.02
CA LEU A 156 3.31 17.10 1.81
C LEU A 156 2.73 16.44 0.56
N ALA A 157 2.49 15.12 0.60
CA ALA A 157 1.88 14.39 -0.50
C ALA A 157 0.45 14.89 -0.78
N ALA A 158 -0.35 15.13 0.27
CA ALA A 158 -1.68 15.72 0.13
C ALA A 158 -1.62 17.14 -0.43
N ALA A 159 -0.70 17.98 0.05
CA ALA A 159 -0.51 19.33 -0.44
C ALA A 159 -0.16 19.36 -1.94
N LEU A 160 0.75 18.49 -2.36
CA LEU A 160 1.12 18.32 -3.76
C LEU A 160 -0.08 17.85 -4.60
N ALA A 161 -0.86 16.89 -4.09
CA ALA A 161 -2.06 16.42 -4.78
C ALA A 161 -3.11 17.53 -4.92
N MET A 162 -3.29 18.38 -3.89
CA MET A 162 -4.17 19.55 -3.95
C MET A 162 -3.68 20.59 -4.96
N ALA A 163 -2.36 20.77 -5.07
CA ALA A 163 -1.77 21.74 -6.00
C ALA A 163 -1.89 21.29 -7.46
N ILE A 164 -1.71 19.99 -7.73
CA ILE A 164 -1.77 19.40 -9.08
C ILE A 164 -3.23 19.17 -9.51
N GLY A 165 -4.10 18.79 -8.57
CA GLY A 165 -5.51 18.47 -8.84
C GLY A 165 -6.45 19.68 -8.99
N LYS A 166 -5.95 20.91 -8.98
CA LYS A 166 -6.74 22.09 -9.35
C LYS A 166 -6.84 22.15 -10.87
N PRO A 167 -8.07 22.11 -11.42
CA PRO A 167 -8.28 22.28 -12.85
C PRO A 167 -7.84 23.66 -13.33
#